data_f4ffbab61c3c35c8a833491c88010c63
#
_entry.id   f4ffbab61c3c35c8a833491c88010c63
#
_cell.length_a   1.000
_cell.length_b   1.000
_cell.length_c   1.000
_cell.angle_alpha   90.00
_cell.angle_beta   90.00
_cell.angle_gamma   90.00
#
_symmetry.space_group_name_H-M   'P 1'
#
loop_
_entity.id
_entity.type
_entity.pdbx_description
1 polymer ?
#
loop_
_entity_poly.entity_id
_entity_poly.type
_entity_poly.pdbx_seq_one_letter_code
_entity_poly.pdbx_strand_id
1 'polypeptide(L)'
;LSTFSASVNLGSSTYYRNSYNQQNSANFLNNTLSSSISYSRTFPSYPSVNLSLTASHSQNTNTQSIQMTLPAMRVSMERIYPFAKEGTPKKGMIKNINFNYSLQGDNRYDTSDRDFFSKKMFDKGQTGFRHSIPISTNFKILKFVSMSLNTSLDEVWQFKTVKYHDYDELTGKVRKDTINGFSRYMTYNFGTSLGTTIYGTFNFGKDKKIQAIRHVMRPSVSYGYTPSFD
;
A
#
# COMPACT_ATOMS: atom_id res chain seq x y z
N LEU A 1 1.40 -8.19 -21.59
CA LEU A 1 0.54 -7.05 -21.87
C LEU A 1 1.15 -5.80 -21.27
N SER A 2 1.14 -4.65 -21.98
CA SER A 2 1.63 -3.37 -21.46
C SER A 2 0.64 -2.27 -21.78
N THR A 3 0.55 -1.29 -20.88
CA THR A 3 -0.31 -0.12 -21.02
C THR A 3 0.50 1.13 -20.68
N PHE A 4 0.32 2.17 -21.48
CA PHE A 4 0.90 3.50 -21.22
C PHE A 4 -0.22 4.53 -21.27
N SER A 5 -0.21 5.46 -20.32
CA SER A 5 -1.10 6.61 -20.32
C SER A 5 -0.37 7.86 -19.81
N ALA A 6 -0.70 9.00 -20.37
CA ALA A 6 -0.13 10.28 -19.97
C ALA A 6 -1.20 11.39 -20.07
N SER A 7 -1.23 12.22 -19.03
CA SER A 7 -2.00 13.46 -19.00
C SER A 7 -1.11 14.54 -18.39
N VAL A 8 -0.82 15.57 -19.12
CA VAL A 8 0.13 16.61 -18.70
C VAL A 8 -0.56 17.98 -18.70
N ASN A 9 -0.56 18.61 -17.53
CA ASN A 9 -1.04 19.96 -17.32
C ASN A 9 -0.04 20.70 -16.43
N LEU A 10 0.83 21.47 -17.04
CA LEU A 10 1.92 22.23 -16.43
C LEU A 10 1.84 23.70 -16.78
N GLY A 11 2.21 24.56 -15.86
CA GLY A 11 2.28 25.99 -16.10
C GLY A 11 2.97 26.73 -14.96
N SER A 12 3.50 27.94 -15.23
CA SER A 12 3.98 28.75 -14.13
C SER A 12 2.80 29.35 -13.37
N SER A 13 2.86 29.36 -12.05
CA SER A 13 1.80 29.96 -11.22
C SER A 13 1.60 31.45 -11.51
N THR A 14 2.67 32.15 -11.86
CA THR A 14 2.60 33.58 -12.23
C THR A 14 1.87 33.77 -13.56
N TYR A 15 2.20 32.98 -14.58
CA TYR A 15 1.51 33.02 -15.87
C TYR A 15 0.02 32.68 -15.70
N TYR A 16 -0.27 31.63 -14.95
CA TYR A 16 -1.64 31.18 -14.73
C TYR A 16 -2.49 32.23 -14.01
N ARG A 17 -1.95 32.93 -13.01
CA ARG A 17 -2.63 34.01 -12.28
C ARG A 17 -2.83 35.28 -13.10
N ASN A 18 -1.91 35.58 -13.99
CA ASN A 18 -1.94 36.80 -14.80
C ASN A 18 -2.58 36.63 -16.19
N SER A 19 -3.01 35.40 -16.51
CA SER A 19 -3.61 35.11 -17.82
C SER A 19 -5.07 35.58 -17.91
N TYR A 20 -5.50 35.97 -19.09
CA TYR A 20 -6.88 36.33 -19.39
C TYR A 20 -7.90 35.23 -19.08
N ASN A 21 -7.45 33.97 -19.00
CA ASN A 21 -8.28 32.81 -18.66
C ASN A 21 -8.82 32.84 -17.22
N GLN A 22 -8.28 33.68 -16.36
CA GLN A 22 -8.79 33.85 -14.98
C GLN A 22 -10.03 34.73 -14.88
N GLN A 23 -10.44 35.43 -15.97
CA GLN A 23 -11.71 36.17 -16.00
C GLN A 23 -12.92 35.22 -15.99
N ASN A 24 -12.74 33.93 -16.26
CA ASN A 24 -13.79 32.94 -16.12
C ASN A 24 -13.81 32.41 -14.69
N SER A 25 -14.94 32.52 -13.99
CA SER A 25 -15.10 32.08 -12.58
C SER A 25 -14.74 30.64 -12.33
N ALA A 26 -14.94 29.74 -13.30
CA ALA A 26 -14.57 28.34 -13.20
C ALA A 26 -13.04 28.15 -13.16
N ASN A 27 -12.30 28.94 -13.92
CA ASN A 27 -10.83 28.90 -13.94
C ASN A 27 -10.20 29.59 -12.72
N PHE A 28 -10.85 30.64 -12.22
CA PHE A 28 -10.43 31.34 -11.01
C PHE A 28 -10.50 30.44 -9.74
N LEU A 29 -11.46 29.52 -9.69
CA LEU A 29 -11.61 28.59 -8.58
C LEU A 29 -10.69 27.37 -8.70
N ASN A 30 -10.14 27.08 -9.88
CA ASN A 30 -9.26 25.94 -10.09
C ASN A 30 -7.79 26.32 -9.93
N ASN A 31 -7.29 26.19 -8.72
CA ASN A 31 -5.92 26.56 -8.34
C ASN A 31 -4.92 25.41 -8.43
N THR A 32 -5.32 24.25 -8.95
CA THR A 32 -4.49 23.04 -8.98
C THR A 32 -4.23 22.60 -10.40
N LEU A 33 -2.95 22.50 -10.77
CA LEU A 33 -2.49 21.85 -11.99
C LEU A 33 -1.97 20.46 -11.64
N SER A 34 -2.43 19.43 -12.31
CA SER A 34 -2.02 18.06 -12.06
C SER A 34 -1.64 17.34 -13.34
N SER A 35 -0.56 16.58 -13.27
CA SER A 35 -0.08 15.75 -14.37
C SER A 35 0.22 14.35 -13.87
N SER A 36 -0.01 13.37 -14.73
CA SER A 36 0.38 11.98 -14.44
C SER A 36 0.81 11.27 -15.70
N ILE A 37 1.86 10.47 -15.57
CA ILE A 37 2.33 9.54 -16.60
C ILE A 37 2.41 8.18 -15.93
N SER A 38 1.81 7.18 -16.53
CA SER A 38 1.83 5.82 -16.00
C SER A 38 2.19 4.81 -17.09
N TYR A 39 2.99 3.86 -16.68
CA TYR A 39 3.33 2.68 -17.47
C TYR A 39 3.09 1.45 -16.62
N SER A 40 2.37 0.48 -17.15
CA SER A 40 2.18 -0.81 -16.49
C SER A 40 2.48 -1.95 -17.45
N ARG A 41 3.06 -3.02 -16.90
CA ARG A 41 3.35 -4.24 -17.64
C ARG A 41 3.11 -5.47 -16.79
N THR A 42 2.38 -6.42 -17.36
CA THR A 42 2.22 -7.75 -16.78
C THR A 42 3.15 -8.72 -17.51
N PHE A 43 3.97 -9.43 -16.74
CA PHE A 43 4.80 -10.53 -17.23
C PHE A 43 4.05 -11.83 -16.96
N PRO A 44 3.56 -12.51 -18.00
CA PRO A 44 2.75 -13.74 -17.87
C PRO A 44 3.62 -14.97 -17.62
N SER A 45 4.50 -14.90 -16.64
CA SER A 45 5.30 -16.03 -16.15
C SER A 45 4.60 -16.70 -14.96
N TYR A 46 5.10 -17.81 -14.50
CA TYR A 46 4.66 -18.39 -13.24
C TYR A 46 5.79 -18.24 -12.21
N PRO A 47 5.55 -17.48 -11.13
CA PRO A 47 4.39 -16.62 -10.86
C PRO A 47 4.31 -15.41 -11.81
N SER A 48 3.11 -14.93 -12.09
CA SER A 48 2.95 -13.69 -12.85
C SER A 48 3.41 -12.49 -12.03
N VAL A 49 4.03 -11.53 -12.72
CA VAL A 49 4.55 -10.30 -12.09
C VAL A 49 3.96 -9.09 -12.79
N ASN A 50 3.38 -8.20 -12.00
CA ASN A 50 2.88 -6.91 -12.46
C ASN A 50 3.84 -5.80 -12.03
N LEU A 51 4.31 -5.01 -12.98
CA LEU A 51 5.10 -3.80 -12.77
C LEU A 51 4.24 -2.59 -13.11
N SER A 52 4.22 -1.59 -12.24
CA SER A 52 3.64 -0.27 -12.50
C SER A 52 4.63 0.82 -12.12
N LEU A 53 4.85 1.74 -13.04
CA LEU A 53 5.65 2.95 -12.85
C LEU A 53 4.75 4.15 -13.08
N THR A 54 4.76 5.08 -12.14
CA THR A 54 3.95 6.30 -12.24
C THR A 54 4.81 7.51 -11.91
N ALA A 55 4.72 8.53 -12.73
CA ALA A 55 5.22 9.85 -12.42
C ALA A 55 4.01 10.78 -12.23
N SER A 56 3.97 11.51 -11.14
CA SER A 56 2.89 12.44 -10.85
C SER A 56 3.40 13.80 -10.41
N HIS A 57 2.65 14.82 -10.75
CA HIS A 57 2.91 16.20 -10.41
C HIS A 57 1.59 16.84 -9.98
N SER A 58 1.62 17.62 -8.93
CA SER A 58 0.53 18.45 -8.45
C SER A 58 1.08 19.80 -8.03
N GLN A 59 0.55 20.88 -8.59
CA GLN A 59 0.97 22.26 -8.34
C GLN A 59 -0.22 23.07 -7.87
N ASN A 60 -0.07 23.75 -6.74
CA ASN A 60 -1.03 24.74 -6.30
C ASN A 60 -0.53 26.14 -6.72
N THR A 61 -1.27 26.79 -7.62
CA THR A 61 -0.88 28.08 -8.20
C THR A 61 -0.96 29.26 -7.22
N ASN A 62 -1.78 29.15 -6.17
CA ASN A 62 -1.91 30.20 -5.16
C ASN A 62 -0.76 30.17 -4.16
N THR A 63 -0.42 28.99 -3.64
CA THR A 63 0.67 28.82 -2.69
C THR A 63 2.02 28.63 -3.36
N GLN A 64 2.06 28.46 -4.69
CA GLN A 64 3.24 28.16 -5.49
C GLN A 64 3.96 26.89 -5.04
N SER A 65 3.24 25.98 -4.40
CA SER A 65 3.78 24.72 -3.92
C SER A 65 3.60 23.63 -4.98
N ILE A 66 4.64 22.82 -5.14
CA ILE A 66 4.67 21.70 -6.08
C ILE A 66 5.02 20.44 -5.33
N GLN A 67 4.21 19.41 -5.55
CA GLN A 67 4.46 18.05 -5.08
C GLN A 67 4.66 17.15 -6.28
N MET A 68 5.75 16.39 -6.28
CA MET A 68 6.05 15.44 -7.35
C MET A 68 6.42 14.09 -6.77
N THR A 69 6.05 13.05 -7.49
CA THR A 69 6.54 11.69 -7.26
C THR A 69 7.17 11.19 -8.55
N LEU A 70 8.51 10.95 -8.55
CA LEU A 70 9.30 10.64 -9.74
C LEU A 70 10.37 9.59 -9.45
N PRO A 71 10.18 8.32 -9.81
CA PRO A 71 8.90 7.66 -10.02
C PRO A 71 8.30 7.10 -8.73
N ALA A 72 7.01 6.76 -8.76
CA ALA A 72 6.44 5.73 -7.91
C ALA A 72 6.54 4.40 -8.65
N MET A 73 7.12 3.39 -8.01
CA MET A 73 7.26 2.04 -8.55
C MET A 73 6.45 1.06 -7.70
N ARG A 74 5.69 0.21 -8.35
CA ARG A 74 4.98 -0.90 -7.69
C ARG A 74 5.23 -2.18 -8.47
N VAL A 75 5.67 -3.19 -7.74
CA VAL A 75 5.82 -4.54 -8.26
C VAL A 75 4.97 -5.46 -7.40
N SER A 76 4.16 -6.30 -8.02
CA SER A 76 3.40 -7.32 -7.32
C SER A 76 3.56 -8.66 -8.02
N MET A 77 3.94 -9.65 -7.26
CA MET A 77 4.03 -11.04 -7.70
C MET A 77 2.76 -11.78 -7.28
N GLU A 78 2.21 -12.56 -8.18
CA GLU A 78 1.06 -13.41 -7.90
C GLU A 78 1.38 -14.44 -6.80
N ARG A 79 0.33 -14.86 -6.10
CA ARG A 79 0.42 -15.86 -5.03
C ARG A 79 0.94 -17.19 -5.54
N ILE A 80 1.96 -17.72 -4.87
CA ILE A 80 2.53 -19.04 -5.15
C ILE A 80 2.30 -20.00 -3.97
N TYR A 81 2.24 -21.27 -4.30
CA TYR A 81 2.08 -22.39 -3.37
C TYR A 81 3.27 -23.34 -3.52
N PRO A 82 4.36 -23.12 -2.79
CA PRO A 82 5.63 -23.81 -3.03
C PRO A 82 5.55 -25.34 -2.80
N PHE A 83 4.59 -25.78 -1.99
CA PHE A 83 4.43 -27.19 -1.61
C PHE A 83 3.26 -27.88 -2.34
N ALA A 84 2.60 -27.20 -3.27
CA ALA A 84 1.53 -27.78 -4.05
C ALA A 84 1.88 -27.77 -5.54
N LYS A 85 1.67 -28.91 -6.19
CA LYS A 85 1.82 -29.00 -7.65
C LYS A 85 0.71 -28.16 -8.30
N GLU A 86 1.05 -27.44 -9.36
CA GLU A 86 0.12 -26.65 -10.14
C GLU A 86 -1.06 -27.49 -10.65
N GLY A 87 -2.27 -26.93 -10.63
CA GLY A 87 -3.49 -27.64 -11.05
C GLY A 87 -4.01 -28.70 -10.08
N THR A 88 -3.33 -28.96 -8.94
CA THR A 88 -3.78 -29.96 -7.97
C THR A 88 -4.57 -29.36 -6.81
N PRO A 89 -5.53 -30.11 -6.21
CA PRO A 89 -6.23 -29.69 -5.03
C PRO A 89 -5.27 -29.45 -3.84
N LYS A 90 -5.36 -28.25 -3.26
CA LYS A 90 -4.52 -27.84 -2.12
C LYS A 90 -5.19 -28.27 -0.82
N LYS A 91 -4.90 -29.49 -0.35
CA LYS A 91 -5.47 -30.03 0.89
C LYS A 91 -4.42 -30.12 2.00
N GLY A 92 -4.84 -29.77 3.23
CA GLY A 92 -4.00 -29.84 4.42
C GLY A 92 -3.15 -28.56 4.62
N MET A 93 -2.47 -28.49 5.75
CA MET A 93 -1.70 -27.34 6.20
C MET A 93 -0.56 -26.99 5.23
N ILE A 94 0.29 -27.95 4.89
CA ILE A 94 1.53 -27.71 4.13
C ILE A 94 1.25 -27.29 2.69
N LYS A 95 0.34 -28.01 1.99
CA LYS A 95 0.01 -27.70 0.60
C LYS A 95 -0.73 -26.37 0.42
N ASN A 96 -1.31 -25.84 1.49
CA ASN A 96 -1.98 -24.54 1.51
C ASN A 96 -1.05 -23.39 1.91
N ILE A 97 0.20 -23.67 2.32
CA ILE A 97 1.17 -22.60 2.54
C ILE A 97 1.36 -21.84 1.23
N ASN A 98 1.14 -20.56 1.30
CA ASN A 98 1.25 -19.66 0.16
C ASN A 98 1.85 -18.33 0.59
N PHE A 99 2.50 -17.67 -0.36
CA PHE A 99 2.97 -16.32 -0.19
C PHE A 99 2.88 -15.55 -1.52
N ASN A 100 2.89 -14.27 -1.43
CA ASN A 100 3.10 -13.36 -2.54
C ASN A 100 4.15 -12.32 -2.14
N TYR A 101 4.61 -11.57 -3.09
CA TYR A 101 5.59 -10.50 -2.86
C TYR A 101 5.06 -9.21 -3.45
N SER A 102 5.24 -8.12 -2.72
CA SER A 102 4.99 -6.78 -3.23
C SER A 102 6.12 -5.84 -2.86
N LEU A 103 6.48 -4.98 -3.80
CA LEU A 103 7.44 -3.90 -3.64
C LEU A 103 6.74 -2.58 -3.99
N GLN A 104 6.88 -1.61 -3.10
CA GLN A 104 6.49 -0.23 -3.32
C GLN A 104 7.71 0.64 -3.17
N GLY A 105 7.97 1.49 -4.16
CA GLY A 105 9.04 2.48 -4.10
C GLY A 105 8.48 3.83 -4.47
N ASP A 106 8.75 4.83 -3.65
CA ASP A 106 8.33 6.20 -3.90
C ASP A 106 9.54 7.13 -3.81
N ASN A 107 9.64 8.02 -4.78
CA ASN A 107 10.63 9.09 -4.79
C ASN A 107 9.86 10.42 -4.84
N ARG A 108 9.71 11.06 -3.70
CA ARG A 108 8.88 12.25 -3.50
C ARG A 108 9.71 13.51 -3.40
N TYR A 109 9.20 14.56 -4.03
CA TYR A 109 9.76 15.89 -4.01
C TYR A 109 8.68 16.90 -3.64
N ASP A 110 8.94 17.69 -2.59
CA ASP A 110 8.15 18.84 -2.20
C ASP A 110 8.97 20.09 -2.50
N THR A 111 8.47 20.96 -3.37
CA THR A 111 9.21 22.13 -3.86
C THR A 111 8.27 23.31 -4.14
N SER A 112 8.81 24.40 -4.63
CA SER A 112 8.08 25.56 -5.09
C SER A 112 8.38 25.87 -6.56
N ASP A 113 7.56 26.71 -7.19
CA ASP A 113 7.78 27.16 -8.56
C ASP A 113 9.21 27.64 -8.83
N ARG A 114 9.81 28.35 -7.85
CA ARG A 114 11.17 28.89 -7.95
C ARG A 114 12.24 27.81 -8.03
N ASP A 115 12.06 26.75 -7.25
CA ASP A 115 13.05 25.67 -7.10
C ASP A 115 12.71 24.46 -8.00
N PHE A 116 11.72 24.60 -8.90
CA PHE A 116 11.27 23.53 -9.77
C PHE A 116 12.37 23.04 -10.73
N PHE A 117 12.62 21.73 -10.75
CA PHE A 117 13.72 21.07 -11.45
C PHE A 117 15.13 21.61 -11.13
N SER A 118 15.31 22.29 -10.00
CA SER A 118 16.62 22.74 -9.53
C SER A 118 17.34 21.63 -8.75
N LYS A 119 18.67 21.76 -8.61
CA LYS A 119 19.46 20.90 -7.74
C LYS A 119 18.90 20.85 -6.31
N LYS A 120 18.45 21.99 -5.79
CA LYS A 120 17.86 22.11 -4.46
C LYS A 120 16.60 21.24 -4.26
N MET A 121 15.77 21.08 -5.31
CA MET A 121 14.64 20.17 -5.29
C MET A 121 15.10 18.71 -5.15
N PHE A 122 16.08 18.30 -5.97
CA PHE A 122 16.57 16.92 -5.96
C PHE A 122 17.31 16.58 -4.66
N ASP A 123 18.04 17.53 -4.10
CA ASP A 123 18.74 17.36 -2.81
C ASP A 123 17.75 17.13 -1.65
N LYS A 124 16.53 17.67 -1.75
CA LYS A 124 15.47 17.50 -0.76
C LYS A 124 14.60 16.25 -0.99
N GLY A 125 14.76 15.55 -2.10
CA GLY A 125 13.99 14.36 -2.44
C GLY A 125 14.01 13.30 -1.34
N GLN A 126 12.89 12.64 -1.14
CA GLN A 126 12.72 11.55 -0.19
C GLN A 126 12.47 10.27 -0.97
N THR A 127 13.39 9.32 -0.85
CA THR A 127 13.32 8.03 -1.55
C THR A 127 13.25 6.91 -0.54
N GLY A 128 12.29 6.01 -0.74
CA GLY A 128 12.13 4.83 0.08
C GLY A 128 11.51 3.68 -0.70
N PHE A 129 11.79 2.46 -0.24
CA PHE A 129 11.19 1.22 -0.74
C PHE A 129 10.62 0.42 0.42
N ARG A 130 9.48 -0.20 0.18
CA ARG A 130 8.85 -1.13 1.10
C ARG A 130 8.65 -2.46 0.40
N HIS A 131 9.20 -3.51 0.97
CA HIS A 131 9.01 -4.89 0.59
C HIS A 131 7.99 -5.51 1.54
N SER A 132 7.07 -6.31 1.03
CA SER A 132 6.09 -7.03 1.85
C SER A 132 5.94 -8.45 1.34
N ILE A 133 6.05 -9.40 2.27
CA ILE A 133 5.94 -10.84 2.02
C ILE A 133 4.91 -11.43 3.00
N PRO A 134 3.62 -11.35 2.69
CA PRO A 134 2.61 -12.06 3.47
C PRO A 134 2.66 -13.56 3.17
N ILE A 135 2.71 -14.35 4.22
CA ILE A 135 2.69 -15.81 4.18
C ILE A 135 1.44 -16.28 4.90
N SER A 136 0.68 -17.16 4.31
CA SER A 136 -0.54 -17.67 4.93
C SER A 136 -0.77 -19.14 4.63
N THR A 137 -1.48 -19.79 5.53
CA THR A 137 -2.00 -21.14 5.32
C THR A 137 -3.36 -21.30 6.00
N ASN A 138 -4.22 -22.11 5.41
CA ASN A 138 -5.53 -22.46 5.95
C ASN A 138 -5.77 -23.97 5.83
N PHE A 139 -6.30 -24.54 6.88
CA PHE A 139 -6.62 -25.96 6.93
C PHE A 139 -7.76 -26.23 7.89
N LYS A 140 -8.32 -27.43 7.82
CA LYS A 140 -9.36 -27.87 8.76
C LYS A 140 -8.78 -28.77 9.81
N ILE A 141 -9.11 -28.47 11.07
CA ILE A 141 -8.86 -29.33 12.23
C ILE A 141 -10.15 -30.09 12.49
N LEU A 142 -10.06 -31.39 12.78
CA LEU A 142 -11.21 -32.25 13.13
C LEU A 142 -12.37 -32.15 12.12
N LYS A 143 -12.09 -31.89 10.85
CA LYS A 143 -13.05 -31.74 9.74
C LYS A 143 -13.98 -30.50 9.82
N PHE A 144 -14.26 -29.97 11.01
CA PHE A 144 -15.29 -28.95 11.26
C PHE A 144 -14.72 -27.58 11.62
N VAL A 145 -13.54 -27.52 12.22
CA VAL A 145 -12.91 -26.28 12.64
C VAL A 145 -11.94 -25.83 11.56
N SER A 146 -12.15 -24.65 11.04
CA SER A 146 -11.22 -23.99 10.11
C SER A 146 -10.19 -23.20 10.92
N MET A 147 -8.91 -23.43 10.64
CA MET A 147 -7.79 -22.68 11.20
C MET A 147 -7.08 -21.96 10.09
N SER A 148 -6.75 -20.68 10.30
CA SER A 148 -5.84 -19.93 9.46
C SER A 148 -4.66 -19.41 10.27
N LEU A 149 -3.49 -19.48 9.66
CA LEU A 149 -2.24 -18.90 10.16
C LEU A 149 -1.76 -17.90 9.14
N ASN A 150 -1.35 -16.72 9.58
CA ASN A 150 -0.81 -15.68 8.74
C ASN A 150 0.37 -15.00 9.41
N THR A 151 1.36 -14.67 8.64
CA THR A 151 2.48 -13.81 9.05
C THR A 151 2.81 -12.87 7.90
N SER A 152 3.23 -11.67 8.20
CA SER A 152 3.76 -10.74 7.22
C SER A 152 5.17 -10.35 7.62
N LEU A 153 6.05 -10.34 6.65
CA LEU A 153 7.39 -9.79 6.76
C LEU A 153 7.43 -8.52 5.92
N ASP A 154 7.65 -7.39 6.58
CA ASP A 154 7.75 -6.09 5.93
C ASP A 154 9.15 -5.52 6.16
N GLU A 155 9.84 -5.14 5.08
CA GLU A 155 11.14 -4.50 5.14
C GLU A 155 11.07 -3.14 4.46
N VAL A 156 11.57 -2.12 5.12
CA VAL A 156 11.60 -0.74 4.61
C VAL A 156 13.04 -0.30 4.43
N TRP A 157 13.34 0.21 3.25
CA TRP A 157 14.60 0.83 2.88
C TRP A 157 14.41 2.32 2.73
N GLN A 158 15.24 3.09 3.39
CA GLN A 158 15.23 4.55 3.34
C GLN A 158 16.63 5.06 2.98
N PHE A 159 16.69 6.07 2.14
CA PHE A 159 17.94 6.69 1.72
C PHE A 159 18.21 8.01 2.45
N LYS A 160 17.25 8.44 3.25
CA LYS A 160 17.39 9.59 4.16
C LYS A 160 16.73 9.25 5.49
N THR A 161 17.41 9.53 6.58
CA THR A 161 16.89 9.39 7.93
C THR A 161 16.94 10.72 8.66
N VAL A 162 16.06 10.90 9.63
CA VAL A 162 16.04 12.10 10.48
C VAL A 162 16.56 11.71 11.85
N LYS A 163 17.67 12.32 12.26
CA LYS A 163 18.16 12.21 13.63
C LYS A 163 17.57 13.33 14.46
N TYR A 164 16.92 12.95 15.52
CA TYR A 164 16.42 13.87 16.54
C TYR A 164 17.52 14.09 17.57
N HIS A 165 17.79 15.35 17.91
CA HIS A 165 18.68 15.74 18.98
C HIS A 165 17.85 16.11 20.22
N ASP A 166 18.54 16.34 21.33
CA ASP A 166 17.90 16.77 22.57
C ASP A 166 17.10 18.07 22.38
N TYR A 167 16.14 18.26 23.24
CA TYR A 167 15.32 19.47 23.26
C TYR A 167 16.18 20.69 23.61
N ASP A 168 16.16 21.67 22.73
CA ASP A 168 16.86 22.94 22.96
C ASP A 168 15.93 23.91 23.70
N GLU A 169 16.21 24.16 24.97
CA GLU A 169 15.41 25.03 25.83
C GLU A 169 15.40 26.50 25.35
N LEU A 170 16.46 26.95 24.64
CA LEU A 170 16.56 28.31 24.14
C LEU A 170 15.64 28.57 22.95
N THR A 171 15.51 27.58 22.06
CA THR A 171 14.68 27.71 20.86
C THR A 171 13.29 27.09 21.03
N GLY A 172 13.04 26.35 22.10
CA GLY A 172 11.78 25.64 22.36
C GLY A 172 11.50 24.53 21.33
N LYS A 173 12.52 23.99 20.65
CA LYS A 173 12.36 23.02 19.55
C LYS A 173 13.36 21.89 19.67
N VAL A 174 12.95 20.71 19.21
CA VAL A 174 13.85 19.59 18.98
C VAL A 174 14.59 19.80 17.65
N ARG A 175 15.90 19.87 17.69
CA ARG A 175 16.71 19.98 16.49
C ARG A 175 16.64 18.66 15.70
N LYS A 176 16.42 18.77 14.40
CA LYS A 176 16.29 17.63 13.48
C LYS A 176 17.36 17.77 12.39
N ASP A 177 18.23 16.80 12.31
CA ASP A 177 19.23 16.73 11.24
C ASP A 177 18.85 15.63 10.26
N THR A 178 18.85 15.95 8.97
CA THR A 178 18.63 14.95 7.91
C THR A 178 19.96 14.33 7.53
N ILE A 179 20.07 13.03 7.70
CA ILE A 179 21.26 12.26 7.37
C ILE A 179 21.00 11.51 6.06
N ASN A 180 21.82 11.77 5.05
CA ASN A 180 21.79 11.01 3.81
C ASN A 180 22.56 9.69 4.03
N GLY A 181 21.92 8.58 3.71
CA GLY A 181 22.52 7.26 3.86
C GLY A 181 21.46 6.18 3.79
N PHE A 182 21.89 4.98 3.44
CA PHE A 182 21.02 3.82 3.43
C PHE A 182 20.72 3.35 4.86
N SER A 183 19.44 3.24 5.17
CA SER A 183 18.95 2.65 6.40
C SER A 183 17.84 1.65 6.08
N ARG A 184 17.79 0.56 6.81
CA ARG A 184 16.74 -0.44 6.67
C ARG A 184 16.24 -0.89 8.03
N TYR A 185 14.98 -1.23 8.10
CA TYR A 185 14.39 -1.93 9.23
C TYR A 185 13.38 -2.96 8.74
N MET A 186 13.22 -4.01 9.50
CA MET A 186 12.28 -5.09 9.20
C MET A 186 11.30 -5.24 10.36
N THR A 187 10.05 -5.42 10.02
CA THR A 187 8.98 -5.72 10.96
C THR A 187 8.28 -7.01 10.56
N TYR A 188 7.72 -7.70 11.54
CA TYR A 188 6.91 -8.89 11.30
C TYR A 188 5.72 -8.95 12.24
N ASN A 189 4.70 -9.63 11.83
CA ASN A 189 3.57 -9.94 12.68
C ASN A 189 3.15 -11.39 12.49
N PHE A 190 2.45 -11.93 13.45
CA PHE A 190 1.89 -13.26 13.41
C PHE A 190 0.43 -13.19 13.80
N GLY A 191 -0.43 -13.89 13.06
CA GLY A 191 -1.85 -14.01 13.36
C GLY A 191 -2.34 -15.45 13.21
N THR A 192 -3.26 -15.84 14.06
CA THR A 192 -3.99 -17.09 13.93
C THR A 192 -5.46 -16.86 14.17
N SER A 193 -6.31 -17.59 13.46
CA SER A 193 -7.74 -17.60 13.72
C SER A 193 -8.30 -19.00 13.61
N LEU A 194 -9.26 -19.28 14.48
CA LEU A 194 -10.04 -20.52 14.54
C LEU A 194 -11.51 -20.16 14.37
N GLY A 195 -12.22 -20.91 13.54
CA GLY A 195 -13.65 -20.69 13.35
C GLY A 195 -14.38 -21.95 12.92
N THR A 196 -15.64 -22.04 13.29
CA THR A 196 -16.51 -23.14 12.87
C THR A 196 -17.90 -22.63 12.54
N THR A 197 -18.69 -23.47 11.89
CA THR A 197 -20.10 -23.16 11.63
C THR A 197 -20.95 -24.26 12.25
N ILE A 198 -21.86 -23.87 13.14
CA ILE A 198 -22.78 -24.76 13.84
C ILE A 198 -24.16 -24.50 13.29
N TYR A 199 -24.85 -25.55 12.94
CA TYR A 199 -26.22 -25.51 12.44
C TYR A 199 -27.17 -26.13 13.47
N GLY A 200 -28.23 -25.40 13.82
CA GLY A 200 -29.37 -25.90 14.56
C GLY A 200 -30.65 -25.81 13.70
N THR A 201 -31.46 -26.84 13.68
CA THR A 201 -32.74 -26.79 13.00
C THR A 201 -33.84 -27.19 13.99
N PHE A 202 -34.80 -26.30 14.18
CA PHE A 202 -36.00 -26.55 15.01
C PHE A 202 -37.19 -26.76 14.07
N ASN A 203 -37.77 -27.95 14.12
CA ASN A 203 -38.94 -28.32 13.31
C ASN A 203 -40.22 -28.19 14.14
N PHE A 204 -41.21 -27.45 13.64
CA PHE A 204 -42.49 -27.19 14.33
C PHE A 204 -43.65 -28.05 13.82
N GLY A 205 -43.45 -28.87 12.79
CA GLY A 205 -44.45 -29.70 12.15
C GLY A 205 -44.93 -29.16 10.81
N LYS A 206 -45.48 -30.06 9.98
CA LYS A 206 -45.87 -29.77 8.60
C LYS A 206 -47.07 -28.84 8.46
N ASP A 207 -47.94 -28.80 9.45
CA ASP A 207 -49.22 -28.06 9.42
C ASP A 207 -49.15 -26.66 10.04
N LYS A 208 -48.00 -26.20 10.39
CA LYS A 208 -47.78 -24.86 10.97
C LYS A 208 -47.30 -23.85 9.94
N LYS A 209 -47.66 -22.56 10.09
CA LYS A 209 -47.21 -21.46 9.22
C LYS A 209 -45.69 -21.38 9.12
N ILE A 210 -44.97 -21.68 10.21
CA ILE A 210 -43.53 -21.81 10.24
C ILE A 210 -43.22 -23.30 10.44
N GLN A 211 -42.72 -23.96 9.43
CA GLN A 211 -42.42 -25.39 9.47
C GLN A 211 -41.09 -25.71 10.13
N ALA A 212 -40.08 -24.86 9.90
CA ALA A 212 -38.78 -25.01 10.52
C ALA A 212 -38.04 -23.66 10.63
N ILE A 213 -37.25 -23.51 11.66
CA ILE A 213 -36.28 -22.41 11.82
C ILE A 213 -34.90 -23.02 11.81
N ARG A 214 -34.07 -22.60 10.87
CA ARG A 214 -32.63 -22.95 10.82
C ARG A 214 -31.82 -21.84 11.46
N HIS A 215 -31.16 -22.14 12.56
CA HIS A 215 -30.20 -21.25 13.21
C HIS A 215 -28.75 -21.57 12.73
N VAL A 216 -27.99 -20.57 12.39
CA VAL A 216 -26.60 -20.70 11.97
C VAL A 216 -25.73 -19.84 12.88
N MET A 217 -24.85 -20.48 13.64
CA MET A 217 -23.84 -19.79 14.46
C MET A 217 -22.45 -19.96 13.84
N ARG A 218 -21.64 -18.89 13.87
CA ARG A 218 -20.27 -18.88 13.35
C ARG A 218 -19.32 -18.35 14.43
N PRO A 219 -19.06 -19.11 15.50
CA PRO A 219 -18.09 -18.71 16.49
C PRO A 219 -16.70 -18.68 15.90
N SER A 220 -15.91 -17.65 16.26
CA SER A 220 -14.52 -17.51 15.86
C SER A 220 -13.70 -16.90 16.99
N VAL A 221 -12.44 -17.30 17.06
CA VAL A 221 -11.44 -16.76 17.97
C VAL A 221 -10.22 -16.42 17.14
N SER A 222 -9.61 -15.27 17.38
CA SER A 222 -8.38 -14.85 16.72
C SER A 222 -7.38 -14.35 17.74
N TYR A 223 -6.11 -14.61 17.45
CA TYR A 223 -4.95 -14.12 18.21
C TYR A 223 -3.99 -13.45 17.23
N GLY A 224 -3.50 -12.29 17.57
CA GLY A 224 -2.49 -11.55 16.83
C GLY A 224 -1.34 -11.13 17.74
N TYR A 225 -0.13 -11.22 17.22
CA TYR A 225 1.08 -10.79 17.89
C TYR A 225 1.92 -9.93 16.96
N THR A 226 2.28 -8.75 17.43
CA THR A 226 3.22 -7.84 16.79
C THR A 226 4.24 -7.44 17.84
N PRO A 227 5.53 -7.80 17.68
CA PRO A 227 6.57 -7.41 18.63
C PRO A 227 6.82 -5.89 18.55
N SER A 228 7.40 -5.34 19.62
CA SER A 228 8.03 -4.02 19.58
C SER A 228 9.33 -4.11 18.78
N PHE A 229 9.61 -3.10 17.98
CA PHE A 229 10.81 -2.98 17.12
C PHE A 229 11.58 -1.72 17.51
N ASP A 230 11.84 -1.53 18.83
CA ASP A 230 12.60 -0.40 19.36
C ASP A 230 14.10 -0.48 19.03
#